data_c00e48980954c813736798bb266ed937
#
_entry.id   c00e48980954c813736798bb266ed937
#
_cell.length_a   1.000
_cell.length_b   1.000
_cell.length_c   1.000
_cell.angle_alpha   90.00
_cell.angle_beta   90.00
_cell.angle_gamma   90.00
#
_symmetry.space_group_name_H-M   'P 1'
#
loop_
_entity.id
_entity.type
_entity.pdbx_description
1 polymer ?
#
loop_
_entity_poly.entity_id
_entity_poly.type
_entity_poly.pdbx_seq_one_letter_code
_entity_poly.pdbx_strand_id
1 'polypeptide(L)'
;MMEQKSLQILLADDEEIIHQSIGKHFEKLGYRLDHVYNGKTAMEAIQKQEYDLALVDIRMPHIDGITLLKKMQTTNPLLPVVIITGHGTMETAISALREGATDFLTKPIKLLELEAVVEKCRKMRSLLLKKHHLSETIGAIQSIQAFRSGKHGLIGISPEIEHIRTQILKAVKADCDTILITGETGTGKEVVASEIHHNAGGKTQPFIAVNCPAIPDSLIESELFGHVKGAFTGATHDKAGFFGLADQGTLFLDEVAELSRSAQATLLRALETRSFRQVGGSREFHAKIRLIAASNAPLEHYVETGAFRQDLYFRLNIFPIHIPPLRDRRLDILPLAEFFLSLYNLTKNRKILGFSNEAKDVLLNYHFPGNVRELRNMVERAIIIKDSGMILMEDLIPPKPSIENKHIETVKSPDNDQQLIREMLEKTKWNRKEAARRLKMPYSTLMYKIKTYHIE
;
A
#
# COMPACT_ATOMS: atom_id res chain seq x y z
N MET A 1 -34.09 -20.18 5.05
CA MET A 1 -34.67 -19.16 5.94
C MET A 1 -33.51 -18.23 6.30
N MET A 2 -33.49 -17.01 5.73
CA MET A 2 -32.51 -16.00 6.15
C MET A 2 -32.88 -15.57 7.57
N GLU A 3 -31.95 -15.68 8.52
CA GLU A 3 -32.08 -15.08 9.85
C GLU A 3 -32.35 -13.56 9.65
N GLN A 4 -33.56 -13.14 10.04
CA GLN A 4 -33.88 -11.72 10.11
C GLN A 4 -33.05 -11.10 11.25
N LYS A 5 -31.95 -10.44 10.89
CA LYS A 5 -31.14 -9.68 11.83
C LYS A 5 -32.03 -8.66 12.52
N SER A 6 -32.16 -8.73 13.85
CA SER A 6 -32.91 -7.77 14.68
C SER A 6 -32.42 -6.34 14.41
N LEU A 7 -33.33 -5.42 14.07
CA LEU A 7 -32.98 -4.02 13.87
C LEU A 7 -32.63 -3.35 15.20
N GLN A 8 -31.58 -2.53 15.19
CA GLN A 8 -31.20 -1.67 16.30
C GLN A 8 -31.73 -0.24 16.02
N ILE A 9 -32.68 0.20 16.81
CA ILE A 9 -33.40 1.47 16.60
C ILE A 9 -33.12 2.42 17.77
N LEU A 10 -32.81 3.66 17.49
CA LEU A 10 -32.74 4.74 18.49
C LEU A 10 -34.07 5.48 18.51
N LEU A 11 -34.69 5.63 19.68
CA LEU A 11 -35.88 6.45 19.89
C LEU A 11 -35.52 7.64 20.79
N ALA A 12 -35.56 8.85 20.24
CA ALA A 12 -35.33 10.11 20.93
C ALA A 12 -36.64 10.90 21.02
N ASP A 13 -37.24 10.95 22.18
CA ASP A 13 -38.48 11.65 22.49
C ASP A 13 -38.46 12.02 23.97
N ASP A 14 -39.02 13.12 24.40
CA ASP A 14 -39.09 13.49 25.82
C ASP A 14 -40.35 12.97 26.51
N GLU A 15 -41.32 12.39 25.78
CA GLU A 15 -42.55 11.84 26.28
C GLU A 15 -42.45 10.34 26.58
N GLU A 16 -42.54 9.98 27.88
CA GLU A 16 -42.51 8.58 28.34
C GLU A 16 -43.60 7.67 27.72
N ILE A 17 -44.76 8.24 27.42
CA ILE A 17 -45.89 7.53 26.78
C ILE A 17 -45.51 7.02 25.38
N ILE A 18 -44.74 7.79 24.64
CA ILE A 18 -44.27 7.41 23.29
C ILE A 18 -43.27 6.24 23.40
N HIS A 19 -42.36 6.30 24.35
CA HIS A 19 -41.42 5.21 24.62
C HIS A 19 -42.11 3.87 24.97
N GLN A 20 -43.12 3.95 25.83
CA GLN A 20 -43.89 2.76 26.21
C GLN A 20 -44.72 2.19 25.06
N SER A 21 -45.37 3.05 24.28
CA SER A 21 -46.19 2.66 23.13
C SER A 21 -45.40 1.99 22.04
N ILE A 22 -44.33 2.65 21.58
CA ILE A 22 -43.44 2.18 20.48
C ILE A 22 -42.62 0.98 20.98
N GLY A 23 -42.11 1.01 22.24
CA GLY A 23 -41.29 -0.05 22.81
C GLY A 23 -42.00 -1.38 22.81
N LYS A 24 -43.20 -1.46 23.39
CA LYS A 24 -44.03 -2.69 23.42
C LYS A 24 -44.31 -3.23 22.00
N HIS A 25 -44.47 -2.36 21.04
CA HIS A 25 -44.74 -2.75 19.66
C HIS A 25 -43.49 -3.35 18.98
N PHE A 26 -42.36 -2.71 19.14
CA PHE A 26 -41.08 -3.14 18.52
C PHE A 26 -40.52 -4.40 19.17
N GLU A 27 -40.72 -4.60 20.50
CA GLU A 27 -40.38 -5.85 21.16
C GLU A 27 -41.13 -7.06 20.56
N LYS A 28 -42.45 -6.89 20.25
CA LYS A 28 -43.24 -7.94 19.57
C LYS A 28 -42.71 -8.27 18.17
N LEU A 29 -42.09 -7.30 17.50
CA LEU A 29 -41.50 -7.48 16.17
C LEU A 29 -40.03 -7.97 16.26
N GLY A 30 -39.49 -8.16 17.48
CA GLY A 30 -38.13 -8.61 17.69
C GLY A 30 -37.04 -7.55 17.41
N TYR A 31 -37.39 -6.27 17.40
CA TYR A 31 -36.47 -5.17 17.24
C TYR A 31 -35.87 -4.76 18.59
N ARG A 32 -34.65 -4.27 18.56
CA ARG A 32 -33.99 -3.70 19.76
C ARG A 32 -34.16 -2.17 19.72
N LEU A 33 -34.64 -1.62 20.81
CA LEU A 33 -34.92 -0.18 20.93
C LEU A 33 -34.12 0.43 22.07
N ASP A 34 -33.30 1.43 21.76
CA ASP A 34 -32.65 2.24 22.78
C ASP A 34 -33.42 3.53 22.98
N HIS A 35 -33.72 3.83 24.23
CA HIS A 35 -34.53 4.94 24.65
C HIS A 35 -33.66 6.10 25.12
N VAL A 36 -33.84 7.28 24.55
CA VAL A 36 -33.17 8.53 24.97
C VAL A 36 -34.18 9.65 25.02
N TYR A 37 -34.07 10.48 26.04
CA TYR A 37 -35.10 11.49 26.38
C TYR A 37 -34.69 12.92 26.04
N ASN A 38 -33.59 13.11 25.36
CA ASN A 38 -33.13 14.41 24.90
C ASN A 38 -32.07 14.29 23.79
N GLY A 39 -31.86 15.37 23.04
CA GLY A 39 -30.95 15.38 21.90
C GLY A 39 -29.46 15.23 22.28
N LYS A 40 -29.05 15.56 23.52
CA LYS A 40 -27.67 15.37 23.97
C LYS A 40 -27.35 13.88 24.16
N THR A 41 -28.22 13.17 24.88
CA THR A 41 -28.06 11.71 25.09
C THR A 41 -28.20 10.93 23.79
N ALA A 42 -29.00 11.40 22.84
CA ALA A 42 -29.10 10.84 21.51
C ALA A 42 -27.75 10.91 20.75
N MET A 43 -27.07 12.04 20.79
CA MET A 43 -25.73 12.16 20.18
C MET A 43 -24.68 11.27 20.83
N GLU A 44 -24.70 11.15 22.17
CA GLU A 44 -23.79 10.26 22.89
C GLU A 44 -24.03 8.78 22.54
N ALA A 45 -25.32 8.39 22.36
CA ALA A 45 -25.67 7.03 21.95
C ALA A 45 -25.13 6.68 20.56
N ILE A 46 -25.29 7.58 19.58
CA ILE A 46 -24.81 7.36 18.19
C ILE A 46 -23.29 7.28 18.10
N GLN A 47 -22.57 7.96 19.00
CA GLN A 47 -21.11 7.84 19.04
C GLN A 47 -20.61 6.52 19.65
N LYS A 48 -21.44 5.88 20.49
CA LYS A 48 -21.06 4.64 21.20
C LYS A 48 -21.39 3.37 20.42
N GLN A 49 -22.44 3.40 19.60
CA GLN A 49 -22.88 2.21 18.85
C GLN A 49 -23.58 2.59 17.54
N GLU A 50 -23.70 1.62 16.64
CA GLU A 50 -24.36 1.78 15.35
C GLU A 50 -25.86 1.46 15.46
N TYR A 51 -26.68 2.27 14.82
CA TYR A 51 -28.11 2.08 14.70
C TYR A 51 -28.53 1.87 13.26
N ASP A 52 -29.63 1.12 13.08
CA ASP A 52 -30.24 0.87 11.77
C ASP A 52 -31.25 1.96 11.37
N LEU A 53 -31.81 2.65 12.36
CA LEU A 53 -32.80 3.71 12.21
C LEU A 53 -32.77 4.60 13.45
N ALA A 54 -33.03 5.90 13.28
CA ALA A 54 -33.30 6.81 14.37
C ALA A 54 -34.71 7.41 14.20
N LEU A 55 -35.53 7.34 15.27
CA LEU A 55 -36.81 8.02 15.41
C LEU A 55 -36.58 9.21 16.35
N VAL A 56 -36.84 10.43 15.88
CA VAL A 56 -36.44 11.65 16.60
C VAL A 56 -37.63 12.62 16.68
N ASP A 57 -38.04 12.97 17.89
CA ASP A 57 -38.99 14.04 18.09
C ASP A 57 -38.40 15.40 17.79
N ILE A 58 -39.19 16.31 17.25
CA ILE A 58 -38.75 17.68 16.92
C ILE A 58 -38.50 18.48 18.21
N ARG A 59 -39.41 18.33 19.20
CA ARG A 59 -39.36 19.16 20.40
C ARG A 59 -38.79 18.41 21.58
N MET A 60 -37.48 18.53 21.76
CA MET A 60 -36.77 17.91 22.89
C MET A 60 -35.94 18.94 23.65
N PRO A 61 -35.71 18.72 24.97
CA PRO A 61 -34.81 19.54 25.74
C PRO A 61 -33.35 19.53 25.21
N HIS A 62 -32.62 20.61 25.42
CA HIS A 62 -31.22 20.84 25.11
C HIS A 62 -30.90 20.98 23.62
N ILE A 63 -31.19 20.00 22.79
CA ILE A 63 -30.97 19.98 21.35
C ILE A 63 -32.27 19.57 20.69
N ASP A 64 -32.82 20.41 19.83
CA ASP A 64 -34.02 20.12 19.06
C ASP A 64 -33.75 19.07 17.97
N GLY A 65 -34.82 18.39 17.53
CA GLY A 65 -34.70 17.26 16.59
C GLY A 65 -34.17 17.62 15.22
N ILE A 66 -34.35 18.86 14.75
CA ILE A 66 -33.80 19.30 13.44
C ILE A 66 -32.28 19.54 13.55
N THR A 67 -31.84 20.15 14.64
CA THR A 67 -30.41 20.33 14.90
C THR A 67 -29.73 18.96 15.10
N LEU A 68 -30.39 18.02 15.79
CA LEU A 68 -29.92 16.67 15.97
C LEU A 68 -29.80 15.92 14.63
N LEU A 69 -30.81 16.02 13.75
CA LEU A 69 -30.81 15.45 12.42
C LEU A 69 -29.58 15.90 11.60
N LYS A 70 -29.28 17.20 11.58
CA LYS A 70 -28.13 17.75 10.84
C LYS A 70 -26.80 17.16 11.35
N LYS A 71 -26.65 17.04 12.66
CA LYS A 71 -25.47 16.43 13.25
C LYS A 71 -25.37 14.94 12.94
N MET A 72 -26.48 14.20 13.02
CA MET A 72 -26.53 12.77 12.68
C MET A 72 -26.12 12.54 11.22
N GLN A 73 -26.62 13.34 10.29
CA GLN A 73 -26.29 13.25 8.88
C GLN A 73 -24.82 13.53 8.58
N THR A 74 -24.19 14.47 9.32
CA THR A 74 -22.75 14.76 9.18
C THR A 74 -21.90 13.62 9.72
N THR A 75 -22.31 12.98 10.82
CA THR A 75 -21.54 11.92 11.49
C THR A 75 -21.75 10.53 10.86
N ASN A 76 -23.00 10.23 10.45
CA ASN A 76 -23.37 8.96 9.82
C ASN A 76 -24.40 9.20 8.68
N PRO A 77 -23.95 9.54 7.47
CA PRO A 77 -24.82 9.83 6.33
C PRO A 77 -25.71 8.66 5.87
N LEU A 78 -25.38 7.44 6.29
CA LEU A 78 -26.12 6.24 5.92
C LEU A 78 -27.20 5.85 6.95
N LEU A 79 -27.32 6.58 8.06
CA LEU A 79 -28.34 6.36 9.07
C LEU A 79 -29.66 7.01 8.66
N PRO A 80 -30.73 6.25 8.37
CA PRO A 80 -32.04 6.81 8.16
C PRO A 80 -32.55 7.48 9.43
N VAL A 81 -33.05 8.71 9.31
CA VAL A 81 -33.66 9.46 10.41
C VAL A 81 -35.09 9.77 10.07
N VAL A 82 -36.02 9.35 10.94
CA VAL A 82 -37.44 9.65 10.83
C VAL A 82 -37.81 10.66 11.91
N ILE A 83 -38.42 11.76 11.51
CA ILE A 83 -38.83 12.81 12.44
C ILE A 83 -40.25 12.51 12.94
N ILE A 84 -40.44 12.58 14.27
CA ILE A 84 -41.74 12.53 14.93
C ILE A 84 -42.16 13.99 15.21
N THR A 85 -43.41 14.35 14.86
CA THR A 85 -43.92 15.71 15.08
C THR A 85 -45.29 15.67 15.73
N GLY A 86 -45.49 16.49 16.79
CA GLY A 86 -46.78 16.77 17.38
C GLY A 86 -47.61 17.70 16.44
N HIS A 87 -48.34 18.65 16.90
CA HIS A 87 -49.13 19.60 16.09
C HIS A 87 -48.24 20.47 15.16
N GLY A 88 -47.46 19.84 14.28
CA GLY A 88 -46.63 20.51 13.28
C GLY A 88 -47.45 20.79 12.03
N THR A 89 -47.38 22.04 11.55
CA THR A 89 -47.86 22.39 10.22
C THR A 89 -47.12 21.54 9.19
N MET A 90 -47.72 21.24 8.07
CA MET A 90 -47.11 20.59 6.89
C MET A 90 -45.72 21.21 6.58
N GLU A 91 -45.53 22.48 6.89
CA GLU A 91 -44.29 23.23 6.72
C GLU A 91 -43.10 22.67 7.53
N THR A 92 -43.32 22.23 8.80
CA THR A 92 -42.29 21.70 9.65
C THR A 92 -41.81 20.32 9.18
N ALA A 93 -42.75 19.48 8.71
CA ALA A 93 -42.45 18.18 8.12
C ALA A 93 -41.65 18.32 6.80
N ILE A 94 -42.06 19.27 5.94
CA ILE A 94 -41.37 19.60 4.69
C ILE A 94 -39.96 20.15 4.98
N SER A 95 -39.80 20.97 6.01
CA SER A 95 -38.49 21.47 6.44
C SER A 95 -37.56 20.34 6.87
N ALA A 96 -38.05 19.40 7.68
CA ALA A 96 -37.29 18.23 8.11
C ALA A 96 -36.81 17.38 6.92
N LEU A 97 -37.68 17.14 5.93
CA LEU A 97 -37.32 16.40 4.71
C LEU A 97 -36.26 17.15 3.88
N ARG A 98 -36.34 18.48 3.78
CA ARG A 98 -35.32 19.30 3.09
C ARG A 98 -33.97 19.27 3.81
N GLU A 99 -33.97 19.13 5.12
CA GLU A 99 -32.79 19.02 5.94
C GLU A 99 -32.24 17.57 6.00
N GLY A 100 -32.83 16.64 5.25
CA GLY A 100 -32.36 15.29 5.04
C GLY A 100 -33.02 14.20 5.89
N ALA A 101 -34.16 14.46 6.54
CA ALA A 101 -34.92 13.38 7.13
C ALA A 101 -35.39 12.41 6.06
N THR A 102 -35.36 11.10 6.37
CA THR A 102 -35.78 10.04 5.45
C THR A 102 -37.30 10.00 5.32
N ASP A 103 -38.00 10.28 6.40
CA ASP A 103 -39.47 10.37 6.48
C ASP A 103 -39.91 11.13 7.74
N PHE A 104 -41.20 11.27 7.94
CA PHE A 104 -41.76 11.84 9.17
C PHE A 104 -43.03 11.07 9.62
N LEU A 105 -43.36 11.18 10.89
CA LEU A 105 -44.57 10.63 11.54
C LEU A 105 -45.24 11.71 12.36
N THR A 106 -46.60 11.74 12.35
CA THR A 106 -47.37 12.70 13.15
C THR A 106 -47.92 12.06 14.41
N LYS A 107 -47.84 12.77 15.54
CA LYS A 107 -48.50 12.34 16.78
C LYS A 107 -50.02 12.64 16.69
N PRO A 108 -50.95 11.70 17.06
CA PRO A 108 -50.67 10.40 17.62
C PRO A 108 -50.19 9.39 16.58
N ILE A 109 -49.08 8.64 16.92
CA ILE A 109 -48.44 7.71 16.01
C ILE A 109 -49.35 6.49 15.78
N LYS A 110 -49.71 6.24 14.53
CA LYS A 110 -50.41 5.02 14.14
C LYS A 110 -49.39 3.91 13.86
N LEU A 111 -49.56 2.77 14.57
CA LEU A 111 -48.60 1.65 14.47
C LEU A 111 -48.39 1.15 13.03
N LEU A 112 -49.43 1.10 12.22
CA LEU A 112 -49.35 0.71 10.81
C LEU A 112 -48.48 1.68 9.97
N GLU A 113 -48.59 2.99 10.24
CA GLU A 113 -47.78 4.00 9.56
C GLU A 113 -46.31 3.87 10.02
N LEU A 114 -46.05 3.64 11.30
CA LEU A 114 -44.74 3.38 11.89
C LEU A 114 -44.06 2.17 11.23
N GLU A 115 -44.79 1.03 11.13
CA GLU A 115 -44.24 -0.16 10.47
C GLU A 115 -43.88 0.08 9.01
N ALA A 116 -44.74 0.75 8.27
CA ALA A 116 -44.51 1.08 6.85
C ALA A 116 -43.24 1.95 6.68
N VAL A 117 -43.09 2.97 7.53
CA VAL A 117 -41.91 3.85 7.52
C VAL A 117 -40.64 3.12 7.89
N VAL A 118 -40.68 2.28 8.93
CA VAL A 118 -39.54 1.46 9.36
C VAL A 118 -39.09 0.52 8.24
N GLU A 119 -40.01 -0.17 7.60
CA GLU A 119 -39.71 -1.08 6.48
C GLU A 119 -39.16 -0.33 5.25
N LYS A 120 -39.67 0.86 4.96
CA LYS A 120 -39.13 1.75 3.92
C LYS A 120 -37.69 2.14 4.23
N CYS A 121 -37.40 2.58 5.46
CA CYS A 121 -36.07 2.94 5.92
C CYS A 121 -35.10 1.76 5.86
N ARG A 122 -35.53 0.56 6.28
CA ARG A 122 -34.76 -0.69 6.21
C ARG A 122 -34.34 -1.00 4.76
N LYS A 123 -35.29 -0.94 3.82
CA LYS A 123 -35.00 -1.15 2.40
C LYS A 123 -34.04 -0.11 1.84
N MET A 124 -34.29 1.15 2.15
CA MET A 124 -33.44 2.26 1.70
C MET A 124 -32.01 2.12 2.22
N ARG A 125 -31.81 1.84 3.52
CA ARG A 125 -30.49 1.59 4.10
C ARG A 125 -29.79 0.41 3.44
N SER A 126 -30.50 -0.69 3.22
CA SER A 126 -29.92 -1.86 2.55
C SER A 126 -29.43 -1.57 1.13
N LEU A 127 -30.17 -0.72 0.40
CA LEU A 127 -29.77 -0.28 -0.95
C LEU A 127 -28.61 0.69 -0.91
N LEU A 128 -28.56 1.63 0.04
CA LEU A 128 -27.44 2.56 0.22
C LEU A 128 -26.15 1.82 0.59
N LEU A 129 -26.22 0.87 1.51
CA LEU A 129 -25.07 0.02 1.88
C LEU A 129 -24.60 -0.84 0.69
N LYS A 130 -25.53 -1.41 -0.09
CA LYS A 130 -25.16 -2.14 -1.32
C LYS A 130 -24.52 -1.22 -2.35
N LYS A 131 -25.07 -0.01 -2.57
CA LYS A 131 -24.49 0.97 -3.48
C LYS A 131 -23.10 1.40 -3.05
N HIS A 132 -22.88 1.67 -1.76
CA HIS A 132 -21.57 2.02 -1.20
C HIS A 132 -20.57 0.90 -1.43
N HIS A 133 -20.94 -0.32 -1.05
CA HIS A 133 -20.10 -1.51 -1.25
C HIS A 133 -19.81 -1.80 -2.74
N LEU A 134 -20.80 -1.58 -3.62
CA LEU A 134 -20.60 -1.74 -5.07
C LEU A 134 -19.66 -0.67 -5.62
N SER A 135 -19.77 0.57 -5.14
CA SER A 135 -18.88 1.68 -5.53
C SER A 135 -17.43 1.41 -5.09
N GLU A 136 -17.24 0.93 -3.87
CA GLU A 136 -15.92 0.49 -3.37
C GLU A 136 -15.38 -0.68 -4.20
N THR A 137 -16.23 -1.67 -4.51
CA THR A 137 -15.85 -2.82 -5.32
C THR A 137 -15.47 -2.42 -6.75
N ILE A 138 -16.21 -1.51 -7.37
CA ILE A 138 -15.90 -0.97 -8.71
C ILE A 138 -14.59 -0.19 -8.67
N GLY A 139 -14.37 0.67 -7.68
CA GLY A 139 -13.12 1.40 -7.48
C GLY A 139 -11.94 0.44 -7.33
N ALA A 140 -12.10 -0.61 -6.54
CA ALA A 140 -11.08 -1.63 -6.35
C ALA A 140 -10.85 -2.52 -7.59
N ILE A 141 -11.90 -2.87 -8.36
CA ILE A 141 -11.76 -3.59 -9.65
C ILE A 141 -11.03 -2.71 -10.67
N GLN A 142 -11.38 -1.43 -10.77
CA GLN A 142 -10.66 -0.47 -11.61
C GLN A 142 -9.19 -0.35 -11.19
N SER A 143 -8.94 -0.32 -9.88
CA SER A 143 -7.60 -0.33 -9.31
C SER A 143 -6.83 -1.60 -9.68
N ILE A 144 -7.43 -2.78 -9.61
CA ILE A 144 -6.81 -4.06 -10.00
C ILE A 144 -6.55 -4.14 -11.49
N GLN A 145 -7.49 -3.73 -12.31
CA GLN A 145 -7.31 -3.71 -13.77
C GLN A 145 -6.17 -2.76 -14.15
N ALA A 146 -6.10 -1.61 -13.50
CA ALA A 146 -5.02 -0.67 -13.68
C ALA A 146 -3.66 -1.26 -13.18
N PHE A 147 -3.64 -1.96 -12.03
CA PHE A 147 -2.44 -2.66 -11.54
C PHE A 147 -1.97 -3.78 -12.49
N ARG A 148 -2.86 -4.62 -12.97
CA ARG A 148 -2.54 -5.69 -13.95
C ARG A 148 -2.12 -5.15 -15.31
N SER A 149 -2.59 -3.97 -15.70
CA SER A 149 -2.25 -3.32 -16.97
C SER A 149 -1.10 -2.33 -16.86
N GLY A 150 -0.38 -2.26 -15.72
CA GLY A 150 0.65 -1.26 -15.46
C GLY A 150 0.12 0.19 -15.41
N LYS A 151 -1.20 0.37 -15.25
CA LYS A 151 -1.88 1.69 -15.27
C LYS A 151 -2.12 2.27 -13.88
N HIS A 152 -1.42 1.75 -12.84
CA HIS A 152 -1.52 2.36 -11.54
C HIS A 152 -0.62 3.57 -11.46
N GLY A 153 -1.26 4.69 -11.25
CA GLY A 153 -0.61 5.86 -10.76
C GLY A 153 0.13 5.60 -9.45
N LEU A 154 1.17 6.36 -9.23
CA LEU A 154 1.93 6.34 -8.00
C LEU A 154 1.01 6.62 -6.80
N ILE A 155 0.81 5.64 -5.90
CA ILE A 155 -0.06 5.76 -4.72
C ILE A 155 0.71 6.47 -3.61
N GLY A 156 0.06 7.47 -3.01
CA GLY A 156 0.58 8.26 -1.91
C GLY A 156 -0.02 9.64 -1.90
N ILE A 157 0.03 10.29 -0.73
CA ILE A 157 -0.46 11.64 -0.47
C ILE A 157 0.62 12.55 0.12
N SER A 158 1.83 12.01 0.30
CA SER A 158 2.95 12.76 0.85
C SER A 158 3.47 13.82 -0.12
N PRO A 159 4.06 14.92 0.38
CA PRO A 159 4.73 15.93 -0.44
C PRO A 159 5.83 15.33 -1.33
N GLU A 160 6.52 14.31 -0.85
CA GLU A 160 7.57 13.60 -1.56
C GLU A 160 7.02 12.92 -2.82
N ILE A 161 5.88 12.25 -2.72
CA ILE A 161 5.22 11.61 -3.85
C ILE A 161 4.67 12.66 -4.83
N GLU A 162 4.11 13.76 -4.36
CA GLU A 162 3.67 14.86 -5.21
C GLU A 162 4.85 15.50 -5.97
N HIS A 163 6.01 15.63 -5.32
CA HIS A 163 7.22 16.06 -5.98
C HIS A 163 7.63 15.09 -7.11
N ILE A 164 7.61 13.77 -6.85
CA ILE A 164 7.92 12.77 -7.87
C ILE A 164 6.93 12.84 -9.04
N ARG A 165 5.62 12.99 -8.79
CA ARG A 165 4.61 13.21 -9.85
C ARG A 165 4.95 14.42 -10.71
N THR A 166 5.36 15.51 -10.08
CA THR A 166 5.78 16.72 -10.78
C THR A 166 7.03 16.49 -11.63
N GLN A 167 8.03 15.76 -11.11
CA GLN A 167 9.23 15.38 -11.87
C GLN A 167 8.89 14.49 -13.06
N ILE A 168 8.01 13.50 -12.90
CA ILE A 168 7.52 12.63 -13.99
C ILE A 168 6.93 13.49 -15.12
N LEU A 169 6.03 14.42 -14.78
CA LEU A 169 5.39 15.30 -15.78
C LEU A 169 6.41 16.20 -16.47
N LYS A 170 7.43 16.71 -15.76
CA LYS A 170 8.52 17.50 -16.34
C LYS A 170 9.35 16.67 -17.32
N ALA A 171 9.75 15.45 -16.94
CA ALA A 171 10.51 14.55 -17.79
C ALA A 171 9.77 14.20 -19.09
N VAL A 172 8.48 13.94 -18.98
CA VAL A 172 7.59 13.63 -20.11
C VAL A 172 7.44 14.86 -21.02
N LYS A 173 7.17 16.04 -20.46
CA LYS A 173 7.01 17.28 -21.22
C LYS A 173 8.29 17.69 -21.96
N ALA A 174 9.45 17.42 -21.36
CA ALA A 174 10.76 17.69 -21.96
C ALA A 174 11.20 16.59 -22.96
N ASP A 175 10.37 15.57 -23.19
CA ASP A 175 10.68 14.39 -24.02
C ASP A 175 12.06 13.77 -23.72
N CYS A 176 12.35 13.63 -22.41
CA CYS A 176 13.63 13.08 -21.97
C CYS A 176 13.80 11.64 -22.46
N ASP A 177 14.88 11.41 -23.22
CA ASP A 177 15.24 10.09 -23.74
C ASP A 177 15.87 9.18 -22.66
N THR A 178 16.49 9.77 -21.63
CA THR A 178 17.18 9.01 -20.57
C THR A 178 16.82 9.55 -19.20
N ILE A 179 16.37 8.66 -18.30
CA ILE A 179 15.95 8.98 -16.94
C ILE A 179 16.62 8.00 -15.98
N LEU A 180 17.21 8.49 -14.90
CA LEU A 180 17.78 7.67 -13.83
C LEU A 180 16.88 7.71 -12.58
N ILE A 181 16.41 6.55 -12.15
CA ILE A 181 15.60 6.42 -10.93
C ILE A 181 16.47 5.80 -9.83
N THR A 182 16.63 6.51 -8.72
CA THR A 182 17.37 6.01 -7.55
C THR A 182 16.45 5.83 -6.35
N GLY A 183 16.76 4.90 -5.49
CA GLY A 183 16.02 4.64 -4.26
C GLY A 183 16.18 3.21 -3.76
N GLU A 184 16.03 3.00 -2.47
CA GLU A 184 16.20 1.71 -1.84
C GLU A 184 15.37 0.59 -2.51
N THR A 185 15.77 -0.66 -2.28
CA THR A 185 15.00 -1.81 -2.76
C THR A 185 13.56 -1.78 -2.20
N GLY A 186 12.58 -2.03 -3.09
CA GLY A 186 11.16 -2.07 -2.70
C GLY A 186 10.47 -0.71 -2.58
N THR A 187 11.10 0.42 -2.95
CA THR A 187 10.49 1.76 -2.91
C THR A 187 9.47 2.02 -4.01
N GLY A 188 9.49 1.22 -5.11
CA GLY A 188 8.56 1.34 -6.23
C GLY A 188 9.17 1.93 -7.50
N LYS A 189 10.46 1.75 -7.75
CA LYS A 189 11.17 2.25 -8.95
C LYS A 189 10.49 1.85 -10.26
N GLU A 190 10.05 0.59 -10.39
CA GLU A 190 9.32 0.09 -11.55
C GLU A 190 7.97 0.78 -11.75
N VAL A 191 7.26 1.12 -10.65
CA VAL A 191 5.99 1.85 -10.72
C VAL A 191 6.21 3.26 -11.29
N VAL A 192 7.27 3.95 -10.85
CA VAL A 192 7.65 5.28 -11.39
C VAL A 192 8.01 5.18 -12.87
N ALA A 193 8.77 4.15 -13.27
CA ALA A 193 9.12 3.92 -14.68
C ALA A 193 7.88 3.66 -15.55
N SER A 194 6.95 2.84 -15.05
CA SER A 194 5.67 2.58 -15.72
C SER A 194 4.82 3.85 -15.85
N GLU A 195 4.79 4.70 -14.82
CA GLU A 195 4.07 5.98 -14.82
C GLU A 195 4.65 6.96 -15.85
N ILE A 196 5.99 7.04 -15.97
CA ILE A 196 6.66 7.83 -17.00
C ILE A 196 6.24 7.35 -18.40
N HIS A 197 6.29 6.04 -18.63
CA HIS A 197 5.89 5.44 -19.91
C HIS A 197 4.43 5.78 -20.27
N HIS A 198 3.50 5.63 -19.33
CA HIS A 198 2.08 5.91 -19.55
C HIS A 198 1.80 7.38 -19.87
N ASN A 199 2.42 8.29 -19.11
CA ASN A 199 2.25 9.73 -19.32
C ASN A 199 2.90 10.21 -20.61
N ALA A 200 3.90 9.50 -21.15
CA ALA A 200 4.54 9.79 -22.42
C ALA A 200 3.73 9.33 -23.66
N GLY A 201 2.47 8.91 -23.48
CA GLY A 201 1.64 8.41 -24.57
C GLY A 201 1.80 6.91 -24.84
N GLY A 202 2.50 6.18 -23.98
CA GLY A 202 2.86 4.77 -24.11
C GLY A 202 1.72 3.73 -24.07
N LYS A 203 0.46 4.13 -24.28
CA LYS A 203 -0.70 3.20 -24.22
C LYS A 203 -0.63 2.06 -25.25
N THR A 204 0.02 2.30 -26.36
CA THR A 204 0.16 1.34 -27.49
C THR A 204 1.62 0.96 -27.77
N GLN A 205 2.56 1.62 -27.12
CA GLN A 205 4.01 1.41 -27.29
C GLN A 205 4.52 0.34 -26.33
N PRO A 206 5.60 -0.38 -26.68
CA PRO A 206 6.15 -1.42 -25.82
C PRO A 206 6.80 -0.80 -24.55
N PHE A 207 6.57 -1.46 -23.40
CA PHE A 207 7.30 -1.26 -22.15
C PHE A 207 8.07 -2.54 -21.84
N ILE A 208 9.37 -2.54 -22.03
CA ILE A 208 10.23 -3.70 -21.80
C ILE A 208 10.99 -3.47 -20.49
N ALA A 209 10.66 -4.26 -19.47
CA ALA A 209 11.33 -4.23 -18.17
C ALA A 209 12.34 -5.37 -18.08
N VAL A 210 13.56 -5.04 -17.73
CA VAL A 210 14.69 -5.96 -17.60
C VAL A 210 15.31 -5.82 -16.22
N ASN A 211 15.37 -6.93 -15.48
CA ASN A 211 16.12 -7.00 -14.23
C ASN A 211 17.53 -7.49 -14.54
N CYS A 212 18.52 -6.59 -14.49
CA CYS A 212 19.89 -6.89 -14.89
C CYS A 212 20.52 -8.06 -14.09
N PRO A 213 20.40 -8.15 -12.76
CA PRO A 213 20.90 -9.28 -11.98
C PRO A 213 20.30 -10.65 -12.34
N ALA A 214 19.12 -10.69 -12.97
CA ALA A 214 18.49 -11.95 -13.34
C ALA A 214 19.10 -12.58 -14.60
N ILE A 215 19.96 -11.86 -15.32
CA ILE A 215 20.58 -12.33 -16.56
C ILE A 215 22.05 -12.67 -16.27
N PRO A 216 22.52 -13.88 -16.58
CA PRO A 216 23.93 -14.22 -16.46
C PRO A 216 24.82 -13.26 -17.29
N ASP A 217 25.97 -12.85 -16.72
CA ASP A 217 26.90 -11.93 -17.37
C ASP A 217 27.29 -12.33 -18.81
N SER A 218 27.45 -13.63 -19.06
CA SER A 218 27.79 -14.17 -20.36
C SER A 218 26.68 -14.01 -21.41
N LEU A 219 25.45 -13.75 -20.98
CA LEU A 219 24.28 -13.64 -21.87
C LEU A 219 23.74 -12.21 -21.96
N ILE A 220 24.16 -11.30 -21.07
CA ILE A 220 23.56 -9.97 -20.94
C ILE A 220 23.62 -9.15 -22.23
N GLU A 221 24.75 -9.20 -22.97
CA GLU A 221 24.88 -8.52 -24.25
C GLU A 221 23.94 -9.11 -25.31
N SER A 222 23.84 -10.46 -25.35
CA SER A 222 22.94 -11.17 -26.24
C SER A 222 21.45 -10.91 -25.93
N GLU A 223 21.09 -10.78 -24.67
CA GLU A 223 19.70 -10.45 -24.26
C GLU A 223 19.39 -8.98 -24.56
N LEU A 224 20.31 -8.05 -24.27
CA LEU A 224 20.09 -6.62 -24.52
C LEU A 224 20.02 -6.30 -26.02
N PHE A 225 20.99 -6.81 -26.82
CA PHE A 225 21.16 -6.38 -28.20
C PHE A 225 20.77 -7.42 -29.25
N GLY A 226 20.51 -8.68 -28.80
CA GLY A 226 20.22 -9.82 -29.67
C GLY A 226 21.47 -10.48 -30.21
N HIS A 227 21.29 -11.58 -30.94
CA HIS A 227 22.39 -12.32 -31.59
C HIS A 227 21.94 -12.91 -32.91
N VAL A 228 22.91 -13.14 -33.79
CA VAL A 228 22.73 -13.93 -35.03
C VAL A 228 23.04 -15.38 -34.77
N LYS A 229 22.47 -16.25 -35.58
CA LYS A 229 22.77 -17.69 -35.55
C LYS A 229 24.29 -17.93 -35.66
N GLY A 230 24.83 -18.75 -34.74
CA GLY A 230 26.25 -19.10 -34.74
C GLY A 230 27.13 -18.08 -33.98
N ALA A 231 26.60 -17.05 -33.35
CA ALA A 231 27.36 -16.05 -32.62
C ALA A 231 28.15 -16.61 -31.41
N PHE A 232 27.63 -17.67 -30.81
CA PHE A 232 28.28 -18.42 -29.70
C PHE A 232 27.76 -19.89 -29.67
N THR A 233 28.38 -20.72 -28.83
CA THR A 233 27.96 -22.11 -28.64
C THR A 233 26.55 -22.15 -28.03
N GLY A 234 25.55 -22.57 -28.83
CA GLY A 234 24.12 -22.58 -28.43
C GLY A 234 23.25 -21.56 -29.16
N ALA A 235 23.79 -20.66 -29.96
CA ALA A 235 23.05 -19.71 -30.82
C ALA A 235 22.50 -20.45 -32.06
N THR A 236 21.39 -21.19 -31.91
CA THR A 236 20.79 -22.00 -32.96
C THR A 236 19.94 -21.24 -33.98
N HIS A 237 19.48 -20.03 -33.60
CA HIS A 237 18.65 -19.14 -34.43
C HIS A 237 18.97 -17.68 -34.13
N ASP A 238 18.51 -16.76 -34.97
CA ASP A 238 18.59 -15.33 -34.71
C ASP A 238 17.62 -14.95 -33.59
N LYS A 239 18.04 -14.07 -32.68
CA LYS A 239 17.21 -13.53 -31.59
C LYS A 239 17.25 -12.02 -31.57
N ALA A 240 16.09 -11.38 -31.52
CA ALA A 240 15.98 -9.95 -31.25
C ALA A 240 16.30 -9.65 -29.77
N GLY A 241 17.10 -8.62 -29.50
CA GLY A 241 17.37 -8.17 -28.15
C GLY A 241 16.34 -7.16 -27.62
N PHE A 242 16.41 -6.87 -26.32
CA PHE A 242 15.48 -5.97 -25.65
C PHE A 242 15.50 -4.56 -26.27
N PHE A 243 16.63 -4.08 -26.76
CA PHE A 243 16.72 -2.80 -27.50
C PHE A 243 15.83 -2.79 -28.74
N GLY A 244 15.86 -3.87 -29.52
CA GLY A 244 15.01 -4.00 -30.70
C GLY A 244 13.52 -4.16 -30.34
N LEU A 245 13.20 -4.90 -29.26
CA LEU A 245 11.84 -5.10 -28.80
C LEU A 245 11.23 -3.82 -28.19
N ALA A 246 12.07 -2.91 -27.67
CA ALA A 246 11.63 -1.66 -27.07
C ALA A 246 11.55 -0.49 -28.10
N ASP A 247 11.76 -0.76 -29.39
CA ASP A 247 11.72 0.29 -30.41
C ASP A 247 10.39 1.06 -30.41
N GLN A 248 10.43 2.37 -30.53
CA GLN A 248 9.32 3.33 -30.38
C GLN A 248 8.66 3.33 -29.00
N GLY A 249 9.27 2.68 -27.99
CA GLY A 249 8.72 2.53 -26.65
C GLY A 249 9.70 2.89 -25.53
N THR A 250 9.63 2.14 -24.45
CA THR A 250 10.46 2.36 -23.27
C THR A 250 11.18 1.08 -22.87
N LEU A 251 12.49 1.18 -22.66
CA LEU A 251 13.32 0.15 -22.05
C LEU A 251 13.60 0.54 -20.59
N PHE A 252 13.17 -0.26 -19.66
CA PHE A 252 13.45 -0.10 -18.23
C PHE A 252 14.51 -1.12 -17.80
N LEU A 253 15.65 -0.64 -17.32
CA LEU A 253 16.75 -1.46 -16.78
C LEU A 253 16.76 -1.31 -15.26
N ASP A 254 16.37 -2.36 -14.54
CA ASP A 254 16.43 -2.38 -13.08
C ASP A 254 17.78 -2.89 -12.61
N GLU A 255 18.30 -2.28 -11.53
CA GLU A 255 19.59 -2.58 -10.90
C GLU A 255 20.77 -2.46 -11.90
N VAL A 256 20.82 -1.32 -12.62
CA VAL A 256 21.85 -1.08 -13.66
C VAL A 256 23.28 -1.09 -13.12
N ALA A 257 23.48 -0.89 -11.82
CA ALA A 257 24.76 -0.97 -11.14
C ALA A 257 25.42 -2.35 -11.27
N GLU A 258 24.63 -3.41 -11.41
CA GLU A 258 25.08 -4.80 -11.49
C GLU A 258 25.51 -5.23 -12.90
N LEU A 259 25.45 -4.34 -13.88
CA LEU A 259 25.92 -4.63 -15.25
C LEU A 259 27.43 -4.88 -15.27
N SER A 260 27.85 -5.93 -15.99
CA SER A 260 29.27 -6.19 -16.24
C SER A 260 29.92 -5.04 -17.01
N ARG A 261 31.23 -4.89 -16.89
CA ARG A 261 32.00 -3.84 -17.57
C ARG A 261 31.85 -3.84 -19.10
N SER A 262 31.73 -5.03 -19.71
CA SER A 262 31.47 -5.17 -21.15
C SER A 262 30.09 -4.67 -21.54
N ALA A 263 29.06 -5.08 -20.78
CA ALA A 263 27.69 -4.63 -20.98
C ALA A 263 27.53 -3.11 -20.80
N GLN A 264 28.22 -2.52 -19.81
CA GLN A 264 28.27 -1.07 -19.63
C GLN A 264 28.86 -0.34 -20.87
N ALA A 265 29.94 -0.89 -21.46
CA ALA A 265 30.56 -0.30 -22.65
C ALA A 265 29.63 -0.38 -23.89
N THR A 266 28.95 -1.51 -24.06
CA THR A 266 28.03 -1.71 -25.17
C THR A 266 26.76 -0.85 -25.00
N LEU A 267 26.25 -0.73 -23.76
CA LEU A 267 25.14 0.17 -23.44
C LEU A 267 25.49 1.64 -23.75
N LEU A 268 26.68 2.10 -23.34
CA LEU A 268 27.14 3.44 -23.63
C LEU A 268 27.14 3.74 -25.13
N ARG A 269 27.72 2.83 -25.93
CA ARG A 269 27.71 2.96 -27.40
C ARG A 269 26.30 3.09 -27.95
N ALA A 270 25.38 2.22 -27.53
CA ALA A 270 24.01 2.26 -28.00
C ALA A 270 23.31 3.57 -27.67
N LEU A 271 23.62 4.19 -26.51
CA LEU A 271 23.07 5.49 -26.09
C LEU A 271 23.67 6.67 -26.86
N GLU A 272 24.95 6.60 -27.24
CA GLU A 272 25.63 7.65 -27.97
C GLU A 272 25.24 7.66 -29.43
N THR A 273 25.27 6.49 -30.10
CA THR A 273 25.02 6.35 -31.51
C THR A 273 23.57 6.20 -31.91
N ARG A 274 22.69 5.95 -30.90
CA ARG A 274 21.28 5.55 -31.10
C ARG A 274 21.14 4.33 -32.02
N SER A 275 22.19 3.53 -32.05
CA SER A 275 22.27 2.31 -32.86
C SER A 275 22.96 1.18 -32.08
N PHE A 276 22.70 -0.03 -32.45
CA PHE A 276 23.29 -1.23 -31.87
C PHE A 276 23.52 -2.31 -32.92
N ARG A 277 24.37 -3.28 -32.59
CA ARG A 277 24.61 -4.46 -33.43
C ARG A 277 24.31 -5.72 -32.62
N GLN A 278 23.74 -6.68 -33.28
CA GLN A 278 23.56 -8.02 -32.69
C GLN A 278 24.91 -8.69 -32.47
N VAL A 279 25.03 -9.48 -31.40
CA VAL A 279 26.24 -10.27 -31.13
C VAL A 279 26.54 -11.18 -32.30
N GLY A 280 27.77 -11.15 -32.81
CA GLY A 280 28.19 -11.89 -34.01
C GLY A 280 27.68 -11.31 -35.34
N GLY A 281 26.87 -10.27 -35.33
CA GLY A 281 26.34 -9.62 -36.54
C GLY A 281 27.11 -8.37 -36.97
N SER A 282 27.08 -8.06 -38.26
CA SER A 282 27.66 -6.85 -38.82
C SER A 282 26.63 -5.74 -39.10
N ARG A 283 25.35 -6.09 -39.14
CA ARG A 283 24.27 -5.14 -39.44
C ARG A 283 24.01 -4.22 -38.26
N GLU A 284 23.88 -2.93 -38.57
CA GLU A 284 23.52 -1.89 -37.60
C GLU A 284 22.00 -1.68 -37.57
N PHE A 285 21.43 -1.62 -36.37
CA PHE A 285 20.03 -1.37 -36.16
C PHE A 285 19.87 -0.04 -35.42
N HIS A 286 18.90 0.76 -35.81
CA HIS A 286 18.53 1.99 -35.11
C HIS A 286 17.24 1.76 -34.33
N ALA A 287 17.22 2.17 -33.07
CA ALA A 287 16.03 2.11 -32.25
C ALA A 287 15.80 3.48 -31.58
N LYS A 288 14.57 3.96 -31.66
CA LYS A 288 14.15 5.16 -30.93
C LYS A 288 13.51 4.72 -29.63
N ILE A 289 14.27 4.69 -28.55
CA ILE A 289 13.80 4.24 -27.25
C ILE A 289 13.91 5.36 -26.20
N ARG A 290 13.02 5.36 -25.23
CA ARG A 290 13.23 6.02 -23.95
C ARG A 290 13.87 5.02 -23.01
N LEU A 291 15.08 5.34 -22.50
CA LEU A 291 15.76 4.51 -21.52
C LEU A 291 15.45 5.01 -20.12
N ILE A 292 14.96 4.14 -19.26
CA ILE A 292 14.82 4.39 -17.84
C ILE A 292 15.74 3.41 -17.11
N ALA A 293 16.75 3.91 -16.45
CA ALA A 293 17.66 3.11 -15.63
C ALA A 293 17.29 3.25 -14.16
N ALA A 294 17.38 2.16 -13.39
CA ALA A 294 17.13 2.18 -11.96
C ALA A 294 18.31 1.58 -11.17
N SER A 295 18.57 2.15 -9.99
CA SER A 295 19.58 1.65 -9.06
C SER A 295 19.08 1.74 -7.62
N ASN A 296 19.40 0.74 -6.81
CA ASN A 296 19.12 0.72 -5.36
C ASN A 296 20.22 1.39 -4.54
N ALA A 297 21.38 1.62 -5.13
CA ALA A 297 22.54 2.24 -4.49
C ALA A 297 22.99 3.48 -5.29
N PRO A 298 23.68 4.42 -4.63
CA PRO A 298 24.27 5.58 -5.31
C PRO A 298 25.31 5.11 -6.34
N LEU A 299 25.06 5.39 -7.63
CA LEU A 299 25.98 5.02 -8.72
C LEU A 299 27.33 5.73 -8.60
N GLU A 300 27.36 6.89 -7.96
CA GLU A 300 28.56 7.66 -7.66
C GLU A 300 29.60 6.82 -6.92
N HIS A 301 29.17 6.07 -5.93
CA HIS A 301 30.07 5.17 -5.17
C HIS A 301 30.65 4.06 -6.07
N TYR A 302 29.86 3.51 -6.99
CA TYR A 302 30.34 2.52 -7.96
C TYR A 302 31.32 3.10 -8.98
N VAL A 303 31.16 4.39 -9.31
CA VAL A 303 32.11 5.11 -10.16
C VAL A 303 33.43 5.32 -9.42
N GLU A 304 33.39 5.76 -8.16
CA GLU A 304 34.58 5.97 -7.32
C GLU A 304 35.40 4.69 -7.13
N THR A 305 34.73 3.57 -6.88
CA THR A 305 35.37 2.25 -6.72
C THR A 305 35.79 1.63 -8.05
N GLY A 306 35.43 2.25 -9.16
CA GLY A 306 35.70 1.75 -10.48
C GLY A 306 34.82 0.57 -10.90
N ALA A 307 33.78 0.22 -10.20
CA ALA A 307 32.83 -0.83 -10.58
C ALA A 307 31.85 -0.37 -11.67
N PHE A 308 31.58 0.92 -11.74
CA PHE A 308 30.75 1.52 -12.79
C PHE A 308 31.56 2.55 -13.62
N ARG A 309 31.28 2.65 -14.92
CA ARG A 309 31.98 3.59 -15.80
C ARG A 309 31.45 5.01 -15.61
N GLN A 310 32.35 5.96 -15.48
CA GLN A 310 32.03 7.37 -15.28
C GLN A 310 31.29 7.98 -16.51
N ASP A 311 31.71 7.60 -17.71
CA ASP A 311 31.11 8.09 -18.98
C ASP A 311 29.62 7.60 -19.09
N LEU A 312 29.36 6.35 -18.78
CA LEU A 312 28.00 5.80 -18.75
C LEU A 312 27.15 6.48 -17.66
N TYR A 313 27.71 6.70 -16.46
CA TYR A 313 27.01 7.40 -15.39
C TYR A 313 26.50 8.77 -15.84
N PHE A 314 27.34 9.61 -16.44
CA PHE A 314 26.93 10.91 -16.94
C PHE A 314 25.88 10.83 -18.05
N ARG A 315 25.91 9.78 -18.87
CA ARG A 315 24.92 9.56 -19.93
C ARG A 315 23.57 9.08 -19.39
N LEU A 316 23.55 8.36 -18.27
CA LEU A 316 22.34 7.92 -17.58
C LEU A 316 21.75 9.02 -16.68
N ASN A 317 22.58 9.80 -16.02
CA ASN A 317 22.18 10.82 -15.05
C ASN A 317 21.81 12.18 -15.70
N ILE A 318 21.00 12.14 -16.78
CA ILE A 318 20.50 13.34 -17.45
C ILE A 318 19.30 13.91 -16.68
N PHE A 319 18.36 13.06 -16.29
CA PHE A 319 17.20 13.45 -15.50
C PHE A 319 17.04 12.50 -14.32
N PRO A 320 17.59 12.86 -13.14
CA PRO A 320 17.48 12.02 -11.96
C PRO A 320 16.12 12.18 -11.27
N ILE A 321 15.55 11.04 -10.83
CA ILE A 321 14.37 10.97 -9.94
C ILE A 321 14.76 10.13 -8.74
N HIS A 322 14.73 10.71 -7.56
CA HIS A 322 15.02 10.00 -6.31
C HIS A 322 13.71 9.64 -5.58
N ILE A 323 13.56 8.36 -5.21
CA ILE A 323 12.41 7.86 -4.45
C ILE A 323 12.85 7.65 -3.00
N PRO A 324 12.35 8.46 -2.06
CA PRO A 324 12.69 8.30 -0.65
C PRO A 324 12.13 6.98 -0.11
N PRO A 325 12.79 6.40 0.91
CA PRO A 325 12.29 5.21 1.58
C PRO A 325 10.95 5.47 2.28
N LEU A 326 10.18 4.41 2.51
CA LEU A 326 8.80 4.52 3.04
C LEU A 326 8.76 5.18 4.43
N ARG A 327 9.80 4.98 5.25
CA ARG A 327 9.95 5.62 6.58
C ARG A 327 10.01 7.15 6.53
N ASP A 328 10.47 7.73 5.43
CA ASP A 328 10.59 9.18 5.22
C ASP A 328 9.31 9.79 4.62
N ARG A 329 8.37 8.97 4.15
CA ARG A 329 7.05 9.36 3.61
C ARG A 329 5.91 8.65 4.33
N ARG A 330 5.86 8.82 5.65
CA ARG A 330 4.93 8.10 6.54
C ARG A 330 3.46 8.29 6.20
N LEU A 331 3.10 9.44 5.62
CA LEU A 331 1.73 9.73 5.17
C LEU A 331 1.22 8.73 4.11
N ASP A 332 2.12 8.06 3.39
CA ASP A 332 1.75 7.10 2.36
C ASP A 332 1.52 5.69 2.89
N ILE A 333 1.92 5.40 4.14
CA ILE A 333 1.86 4.04 4.70
C ILE A 333 0.43 3.51 4.73
N LEU A 334 -0.50 4.28 5.34
CA LEU A 334 -1.90 3.84 5.45
C LEU A 334 -2.61 3.79 4.10
N PRO A 335 -2.51 4.79 3.19
CA PRO A 335 -3.05 4.69 1.84
C PRO A 335 -2.55 3.48 1.06
N LEU A 336 -1.26 3.14 1.16
CA LEU A 336 -0.69 1.95 0.54
C LEU A 336 -1.22 0.66 1.17
N ALA A 337 -1.32 0.60 2.50
CA ALA A 337 -1.85 -0.55 3.22
C ALA A 337 -3.32 -0.81 2.87
N GLU A 338 -4.15 0.22 2.82
CA GLU A 338 -5.56 0.15 2.44
C GLU A 338 -5.74 -0.26 0.97
N PHE A 339 -4.87 0.23 0.10
CA PHE A 339 -4.84 -0.20 -1.29
C PHE A 339 -4.54 -1.71 -1.41
N PHE A 340 -3.49 -2.21 -0.73
CA PHE A 340 -3.16 -3.64 -0.76
C PHE A 340 -4.24 -4.48 -0.12
N LEU A 341 -4.87 -4.00 0.96
CA LEU A 341 -6.02 -4.66 1.58
C LEU A 341 -7.17 -4.84 0.58
N SER A 342 -7.54 -3.76 -0.10
CA SER A 342 -8.60 -3.78 -1.11
C SER A 342 -8.27 -4.72 -2.28
N LEU A 343 -7.02 -4.67 -2.76
CA LEU A 343 -6.51 -5.53 -3.82
C LEU A 343 -6.62 -7.02 -3.44
N TYR A 344 -6.20 -7.38 -2.23
CA TYR A 344 -6.19 -8.78 -1.80
C TYR A 344 -7.56 -9.28 -1.36
N ASN A 345 -8.43 -8.42 -0.80
CA ASN A 345 -9.82 -8.77 -0.55
C ASN A 345 -10.51 -9.27 -1.83
N LEU A 346 -10.32 -8.56 -2.93
CA LEU A 346 -10.88 -8.92 -4.23
C LEU A 346 -10.23 -10.17 -4.83
N THR A 347 -8.90 -10.24 -4.85
CA THR A 347 -8.19 -11.32 -5.53
C THR A 347 -8.28 -12.65 -4.78
N LYS A 348 -8.41 -12.60 -3.46
CA LYS A 348 -8.48 -13.79 -2.58
C LYS A 348 -9.91 -14.06 -2.07
N ASN A 349 -10.91 -13.28 -2.53
CA ASN A 349 -12.31 -13.36 -2.11
C ASN A 349 -12.48 -13.32 -0.57
N ARG A 350 -11.80 -12.37 0.08
CA ARG A 350 -11.84 -12.15 1.53
C ARG A 350 -12.77 -10.97 1.86
N LYS A 351 -13.23 -10.91 3.12
CA LYS A 351 -14.15 -9.85 3.62
C LYS A 351 -13.54 -9.14 4.83
N ILE A 352 -12.32 -8.66 4.68
CA ILE A 352 -11.64 -7.93 5.76
C ILE A 352 -12.05 -6.47 5.67
N LEU A 353 -12.53 -5.92 6.80
CA LEU A 353 -13.14 -4.59 6.88
C LEU A 353 -12.12 -3.45 6.94
N GLY A 354 -10.89 -3.73 7.41
CA GLY A 354 -9.87 -2.70 7.61
C GLY A 354 -8.83 -3.12 8.64
N PHE A 355 -8.10 -2.15 9.14
CA PHE A 355 -7.10 -2.30 10.20
C PHE A 355 -7.65 -1.74 11.52
N SER A 356 -7.42 -2.41 12.64
CA SER A 356 -7.70 -1.83 13.97
C SER A 356 -6.79 -0.60 14.23
N ASN A 357 -7.14 0.22 15.21
CA ASN A 357 -6.32 1.39 15.54
C ASN A 357 -4.91 0.99 15.98
N GLU A 358 -4.79 -0.08 16.78
CA GLU A 358 -3.50 -0.62 17.21
C GLU A 358 -2.68 -1.16 16.03
N ALA A 359 -3.34 -1.78 15.04
CA ALA A 359 -2.68 -2.22 13.82
C ALA A 359 -2.17 -1.04 12.98
N LYS A 360 -2.94 0.05 12.87
CA LYS A 360 -2.51 1.29 12.21
C LYS A 360 -1.31 1.91 12.91
N ASP A 361 -1.31 1.96 14.24
CA ASP A 361 -0.19 2.49 15.02
C ASP A 361 1.08 1.66 14.81
N VAL A 362 0.98 0.34 14.74
CA VAL A 362 2.11 -0.54 14.40
C VAL A 362 2.66 -0.22 13.02
N LEU A 363 1.79 -0.09 12.01
CA LEU A 363 2.21 0.25 10.64
C LEU A 363 2.92 1.61 10.58
N LEU A 364 2.39 2.64 11.25
CA LEU A 364 2.97 3.99 11.24
C LEU A 364 4.32 4.08 11.96
N ASN A 365 4.57 3.23 12.95
CA ASN A 365 5.81 3.23 13.74
C ASN A 365 6.86 2.23 13.25
N TYR A 366 6.55 1.40 12.27
CA TYR A 366 7.49 0.44 11.71
C TYR A 366 8.43 1.09 10.68
N HIS A 367 9.69 0.67 10.64
CA HIS A 367 10.73 1.31 9.81
C HIS A 367 10.74 0.84 8.35
N PHE A 368 10.07 -0.25 8.02
CA PHE A 368 10.01 -0.84 6.68
C PHE A 368 11.36 -0.93 5.95
N PRO A 369 12.33 -1.73 6.44
CA PRO A 369 13.61 -1.93 5.73
C PRO A 369 13.43 -2.45 4.30
N GLY A 370 12.37 -3.21 4.02
CA GLY A 370 11.98 -3.65 2.68
C GLY A 370 10.97 -2.72 1.98
N ASN A 371 10.74 -1.52 2.52
CA ASN A 371 9.89 -0.48 1.95
C ASN A 371 8.48 -0.97 1.59
N VAL A 372 7.94 -0.55 0.44
CA VAL A 372 6.57 -0.89 -0.02
C VAL A 372 6.44 -2.39 -0.29
N ARG A 373 7.53 -3.07 -0.69
CA ARG A 373 7.53 -4.53 -0.90
C ARG A 373 7.26 -5.28 0.41
N GLU A 374 7.86 -4.83 1.51
CA GLU A 374 7.63 -5.40 2.83
C GLU A 374 6.23 -5.11 3.36
N LEU A 375 5.75 -3.86 3.25
CA LEU A 375 4.37 -3.49 3.59
C LEU A 375 3.36 -4.35 2.84
N ARG A 376 3.53 -4.51 1.53
CA ARG A 376 2.69 -5.38 0.70
C ARG A 376 2.66 -6.83 1.22
N ASN A 377 3.85 -7.41 1.50
CA ASN A 377 3.96 -8.77 1.99
C ASN A 377 3.33 -8.94 3.38
N MET A 378 3.45 -7.92 4.24
CA MET A 378 2.86 -7.89 5.58
C MET A 378 1.32 -7.92 5.50
N VAL A 379 0.73 -7.06 4.66
CA VAL A 379 -0.72 -7.03 4.43
C VAL A 379 -1.20 -8.33 3.77
N GLU A 380 -0.49 -8.84 2.77
CA GLU A 380 -0.84 -10.09 2.09
C GLU A 380 -0.88 -11.28 3.08
N ARG A 381 0.12 -11.38 3.96
CA ARG A 381 0.16 -12.42 4.98
C ARG A 381 -1.00 -12.31 5.96
N ALA A 382 -1.31 -11.11 6.45
CA ALA A 382 -2.44 -10.90 7.35
C ALA A 382 -3.76 -11.37 6.75
N ILE A 383 -3.96 -11.13 5.45
CA ILE A 383 -5.16 -11.57 4.71
C ILE A 383 -5.18 -13.09 4.46
N ILE A 384 -4.02 -13.73 4.34
CA ILE A 384 -3.97 -15.20 4.21
C ILE A 384 -4.40 -15.88 5.51
N ILE A 385 -4.01 -15.33 6.66
CA ILE A 385 -4.30 -15.89 7.97
C ILE A 385 -5.75 -15.64 8.39
N LYS A 386 -6.36 -14.54 7.94
CA LYS A 386 -7.67 -14.08 8.39
C LYS A 386 -8.70 -14.13 7.27
N ASP A 387 -9.89 -14.65 7.58
CA ASP A 387 -10.97 -14.80 6.60
C ASP A 387 -11.92 -13.57 6.56
N SER A 388 -12.13 -12.91 7.69
CA SER A 388 -13.06 -11.78 7.83
C SER A 388 -12.76 -10.93 9.07
N GLY A 389 -13.42 -9.79 9.21
CA GLY A 389 -13.26 -8.87 10.33
C GLY A 389 -12.14 -7.85 10.09
N MET A 390 -11.54 -7.31 11.15
CA MET A 390 -10.45 -6.32 11.07
C MET A 390 -9.09 -7.00 11.26
N ILE A 391 -8.05 -6.50 10.58
CA ILE A 391 -6.66 -6.88 10.83
C ILE A 391 -6.24 -6.28 12.17
N LEU A 392 -5.80 -7.12 13.08
CA LEU A 392 -5.30 -6.75 14.40
C LEU A 392 -3.77 -6.62 14.38
N MET A 393 -3.21 -6.02 15.43
CA MET A 393 -1.76 -5.87 15.60
C MET A 393 -1.02 -7.22 15.47
N GLU A 394 -1.54 -8.28 16.06
CA GLU A 394 -0.96 -9.64 16.03
C GLU A 394 -0.91 -10.27 14.64
N ASP A 395 -1.84 -9.90 13.74
CA ASP A 395 -1.88 -10.38 12.36
C ASP A 395 -0.74 -9.78 11.50
N LEU A 396 -0.23 -8.60 11.88
CA LEU A 396 0.84 -7.87 11.17
C LEU A 396 2.24 -8.31 11.60
N ILE A 397 2.42 -8.64 12.86
CA ILE A 397 3.72 -9.05 13.39
C ILE A 397 4.04 -10.45 12.85
N PRO A 398 5.18 -10.65 12.15
CA PRO A 398 5.60 -12.00 11.79
C PRO A 398 5.71 -12.82 13.08
N PRO A 399 5.23 -14.09 13.09
CA PRO A 399 5.59 -14.96 14.18
C PRO A 399 7.12 -14.90 14.28
N LYS A 400 7.61 -14.56 15.47
CA LYS A 400 9.07 -14.65 15.71
C LYS A 400 9.47 -16.03 15.21
N PRO A 401 10.42 -16.16 14.27
CA PRO A 401 10.85 -17.47 13.88
C PRO A 401 11.21 -18.18 15.18
N SER A 402 10.59 -19.30 15.44
CA SER A 402 10.98 -20.23 16.52
C SER A 402 12.28 -20.94 16.12
N ILE A 403 13.24 -20.17 15.65
CA ILE A 403 14.63 -20.49 15.80
C ILE A 403 14.83 -20.30 17.29
N GLU A 404 14.87 -21.40 18.02
CA GLU A 404 15.53 -21.40 19.31
C GLU A 404 16.85 -20.67 19.10
N ASN A 405 16.84 -19.37 19.40
CA ASN A 405 18.07 -18.59 19.55
C ASN A 405 18.76 -19.12 20.80
N LYS A 406 19.38 -20.26 20.67
CA LYS A 406 20.58 -20.51 21.45
C LYS A 406 21.57 -19.43 21.02
N HIS A 407 21.56 -18.33 21.82
CA HIS A 407 22.60 -17.30 21.85
C HIS A 407 22.84 -16.49 20.56
N ILE A 408 22.00 -15.47 20.31
CA ILE A 408 22.50 -14.17 19.90
C ILE A 408 22.46 -13.30 21.16
N GLU A 409 23.50 -13.39 21.95
CA GLU A 409 23.82 -12.38 22.93
C GLU A 409 24.04 -11.05 22.21
N THR A 410 23.24 -10.05 22.62
CA THR A 410 23.51 -8.60 22.58
C THR A 410 24.77 -8.20 21.80
N VAL A 411 24.57 -7.27 20.84
CA VAL A 411 25.65 -6.43 20.30
C VAL A 411 26.38 -5.82 21.51
N LYS A 412 27.43 -6.48 21.95
CA LYS A 412 28.38 -5.95 22.92
C LYS A 412 29.20 -4.90 22.19
N SER A 413 29.34 -3.73 22.81
CA SER A 413 30.27 -2.69 22.38
C SER A 413 31.64 -3.29 22.01
N PRO A 414 32.36 -2.74 21.02
CA PRO A 414 33.65 -3.25 20.56
C PRO A 414 34.64 -3.53 21.69
N ASP A 415 34.62 -2.74 22.76
CA ASP A 415 35.51 -2.88 23.94
C ASP A 415 35.27 -4.16 24.73
N ASN A 416 34.03 -4.63 24.82
CA ASN A 416 33.66 -5.83 25.57
C ASN A 416 34.05 -7.11 24.81
N ASP A 417 34.04 -7.05 23.47
CA ASP A 417 34.42 -8.19 22.60
C ASP A 417 35.93 -8.40 22.56
N GLN A 418 36.71 -7.32 22.57
CA GLN A 418 38.18 -7.34 22.67
C GLN A 418 38.65 -7.94 24.00
N GLN A 419 38.02 -7.53 25.09
CA GLN A 419 38.39 -8.02 26.44
C GLN A 419 38.07 -9.50 26.61
N LEU A 420 36.90 -9.94 26.10
CA LEU A 420 36.51 -11.36 26.14
C LEU A 420 37.45 -12.27 25.35
N ILE A 421 37.91 -11.82 24.17
CA ILE A 421 38.84 -12.57 23.34
C ILE A 421 40.22 -12.66 24.04
N ARG A 422 40.68 -11.56 24.64
CA ARG A 422 41.95 -11.51 25.37
C ARG A 422 41.96 -12.47 26.57
N GLU A 423 40.93 -12.42 27.42
CA GLU A 423 40.77 -13.32 28.55
C GLU A 423 40.73 -14.80 28.14
N MET A 424 40.07 -15.11 27.04
CA MET A 424 39.99 -16.47 26.55
C MET A 424 41.31 -16.97 25.98
N LEU A 425 42.06 -16.12 25.30
CA LEU A 425 43.43 -16.45 24.83
C LEU A 425 44.38 -16.69 26.01
N GLU A 426 44.32 -15.89 27.06
CA GLU A 426 45.08 -16.10 28.28
C GLU A 426 44.72 -17.42 28.97
N LYS A 427 43.42 -17.72 29.15
CA LYS A 427 42.94 -18.98 29.74
C LYS A 427 43.31 -20.21 28.91
N THR A 428 43.51 -20.09 27.62
CA THR A 428 43.93 -21.18 26.74
C THR A 428 45.43 -21.17 26.45
N LYS A 429 46.20 -20.37 27.19
CA LYS A 429 47.64 -20.20 26.99
C LYS A 429 48.00 -19.91 25.53
N TRP A 430 47.24 -18.98 24.93
CA TRP A 430 47.37 -18.53 23.53
C TRP A 430 47.16 -19.64 22.49
N ASN A 431 46.52 -20.75 22.86
CA ASN A 431 46.10 -21.75 21.89
C ASN A 431 44.85 -21.25 21.12
N ARG A 432 45.09 -20.63 19.96
CA ARG A 432 44.06 -19.97 19.13
C ARG A 432 42.95 -20.92 18.66
N LYS A 433 43.27 -22.20 18.39
CA LYS A 433 42.27 -23.20 17.98
C LYS A 433 41.34 -23.56 19.13
N GLU A 434 41.88 -23.76 20.33
CA GLU A 434 41.11 -24.05 21.53
C GLU A 434 40.32 -22.84 22.01
N ALA A 435 40.85 -21.61 21.88
CA ALA A 435 40.17 -20.37 22.16
C ALA A 435 38.93 -20.19 21.22
N ALA A 436 39.09 -20.43 19.92
CA ALA A 436 38.00 -20.39 18.95
C ALA A 436 36.87 -21.37 19.30
N ARG A 437 37.24 -22.60 19.69
CA ARG A 437 36.28 -23.62 20.11
C ARG A 437 35.51 -23.22 21.36
N ARG A 438 36.18 -22.67 22.38
CA ARG A 438 35.54 -22.22 23.63
C ARG A 438 34.70 -20.98 23.46
N LEU A 439 35.12 -20.07 22.58
CA LEU A 439 34.32 -18.87 22.18
C LEU A 439 33.19 -19.22 21.22
N LYS A 440 33.06 -20.48 20.80
CA LYS A 440 32.08 -20.97 19.83
C LYS A 440 32.03 -20.13 18.54
N MET A 441 33.20 -19.68 18.09
CA MET A 441 33.32 -18.92 16.83
C MET A 441 34.28 -19.62 15.84
N PRO A 442 34.06 -19.43 14.52
CA PRO A 442 34.99 -19.96 13.51
C PRO A 442 36.41 -19.45 13.72
N TYR A 443 37.40 -20.30 13.49
CA TYR A 443 38.81 -19.94 13.63
C TYR A 443 39.22 -18.73 12.80
N SER A 444 38.71 -18.64 11.57
CA SER A 444 38.89 -17.48 10.67
C SER A 444 38.37 -16.16 11.26
N THR A 445 37.22 -16.22 11.92
CA THR A 445 36.59 -15.06 12.57
C THR A 445 37.44 -14.63 13.80
N LEU A 446 37.91 -15.57 14.59
CA LEU A 446 38.80 -15.24 15.71
C LEU A 446 40.10 -14.60 15.23
N MET A 447 40.74 -15.14 14.19
CA MET A 447 41.96 -14.58 13.61
C MET A 447 41.77 -13.18 13.03
N TYR A 448 40.63 -12.94 12.38
CA TYR A 448 40.26 -11.60 11.89
C TYR A 448 40.13 -10.62 13.06
N LYS A 449 39.39 -10.98 14.14
CA LYS A 449 39.21 -10.13 15.32
C LYS A 449 40.51 -9.87 16.07
N ILE A 450 41.39 -10.88 16.26
CA ILE A 450 42.72 -10.70 16.86
C ILE A 450 43.50 -9.64 16.07
N LYS A 451 43.49 -9.72 14.74
CA LYS A 451 44.20 -8.76 13.88
C LYS A 451 43.55 -7.37 13.94
N THR A 452 42.23 -7.28 13.91
CA THR A 452 41.47 -6.01 13.92
C THR A 452 41.59 -5.28 15.25
N TYR A 453 41.62 -6.02 16.37
CA TYR A 453 41.69 -5.44 17.71
C TYR A 453 43.14 -5.35 18.23
N HIS A 454 44.16 -5.68 17.40
CA HIS A 454 45.60 -5.66 17.78
C HIS A 454 45.88 -6.38 19.12
N ILE A 455 45.30 -7.58 19.29
CA ILE A 455 45.49 -8.39 20.49
C ILE A 455 46.80 -9.21 20.29
N GLU A 456 47.86 -8.77 20.95
CA GLU A 456 49.16 -9.47 21.01
C GLU A 456 49.27 -10.34 22.25
#